data_5704636c143ba2856974150ff909bf63
#
_entry.id   5704636c143ba2856974150ff909bf63
#
_cell.length_a   1.000
_cell.length_b   1.000
_cell.length_c   1.000
_cell.angle_alpha   90.00
_cell.angle_beta   90.00
_cell.angle_gamma   90.00
#
_symmetry.space_group_name_H-M   'P 1'
#
loop_
_entity.id
_entity.type
_entity.pdbx_description
1 polymer ?
#
loop_
_entity_poly.entity_id
_entity_poly.type
_entity_poly.pdbx_seq_one_letter_code
_entity_poly.pdbx_strand_id
1 'polypeptide(L)'
;MSIIIIAIAIKKNAFKKVQIYIDAGLLMIVVGLIMGLVSDAINSAELSTESNLIGEAIAWTGWSIMYLGMFFTGLGYLCTNLFPNWLSGLLSLASFVMFAYLAILSPEQLSNSGDSIVAPLWMLNSLVLVILGIFTIRRTD
;
A
#
# COMPACT_ATOMS: atom_id res chain seq x y z
N MET A 1 8.71 -3.84 -4.16
CA MET A 1 9.25 -5.22 -4.30
C MET A 1 9.23 -6.01 -2.99
N SER A 2 9.67 -5.44 -1.87
CA SER A 2 9.72 -6.12 -0.56
C SER A 2 8.36 -6.67 -0.07
N ILE A 3 7.26 -5.91 -0.21
CA ILE A 3 5.91 -6.34 0.22
C ILE A 3 5.42 -7.59 -0.50
N ILE A 4 5.66 -7.67 -1.80
CA ILE A 4 5.24 -8.83 -2.62
C ILE A 4 6.00 -10.08 -2.17
N ILE A 5 7.30 -9.95 -1.94
CA ILE A 5 8.15 -11.05 -1.47
C ILE A 5 7.71 -11.49 -0.07
N ILE A 6 7.44 -10.55 0.83
CA ILE A 6 6.96 -10.83 2.19
C ILE A 6 5.60 -11.56 2.13
N ALA A 7 4.65 -11.07 1.33
CA ALA A 7 3.34 -11.68 1.19
C ALA A 7 3.41 -13.09 0.60
N ILE A 8 4.27 -13.33 -0.39
CA ILE A 8 4.50 -14.65 -0.98
C ILE A 8 5.16 -15.61 0.03
N ALA A 9 6.13 -15.15 0.81
CA ALA A 9 6.78 -15.98 1.84
C ALA A 9 5.80 -16.39 2.94
N ILE A 10 4.89 -15.51 3.34
CA ILE A 10 3.87 -15.77 4.36
C ILE A 10 2.77 -16.69 3.84
N LYS A 11 2.41 -16.59 2.55
CA LYS A 11 1.42 -17.47 1.93
C LYS A 11 1.72 -18.96 2.13
N LYS A 12 2.99 -19.33 2.22
CA LYS A 12 3.42 -20.72 2.44
C LYS A 12 3.07 -21.28 3.83
N ASN A 13 2.85 -20.38 4.81
CA ASN A 13 2.71 -20.75 6.23
C ASN A 13 1.40 -20.28 6.88
N ALA A 14 0.52 -19.62 6.14
CA ALA A 14 -0.70 -19.04 6.70
C ALA A 14 -1.86 -20.05 6.78
N PHE A 15 -2.60 -20.01 7.90
CA PHE A 15 -3.84 -20.78 8.06
C PHE A 15 -4.87 -20.39 6.99
N LYS A 16 -5.56 -21.38 6.42
CA LYS A 16 -6.52 -21.22 5.28
C LYS A 16 -7.51 -20.06 5.43
N LYS A 17 -7.97 -19.73 6.65
CA LYS A 17 -8.94 -18.65 6.89
C LYS A 17 -8.36 -17.24 6.75
N VAL A 18 -7.08 -17.07 6.94
CA VAL A 18 -6.39 -15.77 6.91
C VAL A 18 -5.81 -15.50 5.54
N GLN A 19 -5.60 -16.54 4.76
CA GLN A 19 -5.01 -16.48 3.44
C GLN A 19 -5.79 -15.54 2.50
N ILE A 20 -7.13 -15.49 2.64
CA ILE A 20 -7.97 -14.64 1.79
C ILE A 20 -7.66 -13.14 1.95
N TYR A 21 -7.36 -12.67 3.16
CA TYR A 21 -7.00 -11.26 3.40
C TYR A 21 -5.64 -10.93 2.79
N ILE A 22 -4.68 -11.86 2.90
CA ILE A 22 -3.33 -11.69 2.33
C ILE A 22 -3.38 -11.74 0.80
N ASP A 23 -4.13 -12.67 0.23
CA ASP A 23 -4.27 -12.81 -1.23
C ASP A 23 -5.00 -11.61 -1.84
N ALA A 24 -6.10 -11.17 -1.23
CA ALA A 24 -6.82 -9.97 -1.65
C ALA A 24 -5.96 -8.71 -1.50
N GLY A 25 -5.27 -8.57 -0.39
CA GLY A 25 -4.35 -7.46 -0.16
C GLY A 25 -3.22 -7.42 -1.17
N LEU A 26 -2.60 -8.57 -1.45
CA LEU A 26 -1.54 -8.68 -2.45
C LEU A 26 -2.03 -8.30 -3.84
N LEU A 27 -3.20 -8.80 -4.25
CA LEU A 27 -3.80 -8.47 -5.54
C LEU A 27 -4.03 -6.96 -5.68
N MET A 28 -4.59 -6.32 -4.65
CA MET A 28 -4.83 -4.89 -4.63
C MET A 28 -3.52 -4.09 -4.70
N ILE A 29 -2.48 -4.51 -3.99
CA ILE A 29 -1.15 -3.88 -4.06
C ILE A 29 -0.60 -3.95 -5.48
N VAL A 30 -0.68 -5.11 -6.13
CA VAL A 30 -0.18 -5.30 -7.51
C VAL A 30 -0.96 -4.41 -8.49
N VAL A 31 -2.30 -4.39 -8.38
CA VAL A 31 -3.14 -3.53 -9.23
C VAL A 31 -2.80 -2.06 -9.02
N GLY A 32 -2.68 -1.60 -7.79
CA GLY A 32 -2.31 -0.22 -7.48
C GLY A 32 -0.92 0.17 -8.03
N LEU A 33 0.06 -0.72 -7.93
CA LEU A 33 1.40 -0.50 -8.51
C LEU A 33 1.37 -0.42 -10.04
N ILE A 34 0.58 -1.27 -10.70
CA ILE A 34 0.41 -1.22 -12.16
C ILE A 34 -0.23 0.11 -12.58
N MET A 35 -1.25 0.56 -11.87
CA MET A 35 -1.89 1.86 -12.13
C MET A 35 -0.89 3.01 -11.93
N GLY A 36 -0.04 2.95 -10.92
CA GLY A 36 1.05 3.92 -10.72
C GLY A 36 2.01 3.96 -11.90
N LEU A 37 2.45 2.82 -12.40
CA LEU A 37 3.33 2.75 -13.57
C LEU A 37 2.67 3.32 -14.84
N VAL A 38 1.37 3.07 -15.04
CA VAL A 38 0.62 3.64 -16.17
C VAL A 38 0.53 5.15 -16.05
N SER A 39 0.25 5.67 -14.85
CA SER A 39 0.23 7.11 -14.57
C SER A 39 1.59 7.76 -14.87
N ASP A 40 2.67 7.17 -14.37
CA ASP A 40 4.03 7.68 -14.58
C ASP A 40 4.38 7.70 -16.08
N ALA A 41 3.95 6.70 -16.84
CA ALA A 41 4.14 6.65 -18.29
C ALA A 41 3.38 7.78 -19.01
N ILE A 42 2.13 8.06 -18.60
CA ILE A 42 1.31 9.13 -19.17
C ILE A 42 1.93 10.50 -18.84
N ASN A 43 2.31 10.74 -17.60
CA ASN A 43 2.89 12.00 -17.17
C ASN A 43 4.27 12.25 -17.81
N SER A 44 5.07 11.20 -18.01
CA SER A 44 6.38 11.30 -18.67
C SER A 44 6.29 11.56 -20.17
N ALA A 45 5.16 11.27 -20.80
CA ALA A 45 4.96 11.49 -22.23
C ALA A 45 4.69 12.96 -22.58
N GLU A 46 4.39 13.82 -21.60
CA GLU A 46 4.17 15.28 -21.74
C GLU A 46 3.23 15.67 -22.90
N LEU A 47 2.20 14.84 -23.18
CA LEU A 47 1.38 14.97 -24.38
C LEU A 47 0.47 16.20 -24.34
N SER A 48 -0.15 16.47 -23.18
CA SER A 48 -1.02 17.65 -22.97
C SER A 48 -1.34 17.82 -21.48
N THR A 49 -1.88 19.00 -21.10
CA THR A 49 -2.38 19.23 -19.74
C THR A 49 -3.51 18.25 -19.35
N GLU A 50 -4.38 17.91 -20.31
CA GLU A 50 -5.46 16.93 -20.07
C GLU A 50 -4.90 15.53 -19.80
N SER A 51 -3.86 15.12 -20.53
CA SER A 51 -3.19 13.83 -20.30
C SER A 51 -2.60 13.75 -18.90
N ASN A 52 -1.99 14.83 -18.41
CA ASN A 52 -1.42 14.88 -17.07
C ASN A 52 -2.51 14.77 -15.99
N LEU A 53 -3.66 15.43 -16.17
CA LEU A 53 -4.80 15.30 -15.25
C LEU A 53 -5.34 13.86 -15.20
N ILE A 54 -5.39 13.18 -16.35
CA ILE A 54 -5.77 11.76 -16.41
C ILE A 54 -4.72 10.89 -15.70
N GLY A 55 -3.44 11.14 -15.95
CA GLY A 55 -2.34 10.46 -15.27
C GLY A 55 -2.43 10.60 -13.74
N GLU A 56 -2.62 11.81 -13.25
CA GLU A 56 -2.81 12.08 -11.83
C GLU A 56 -4.02 11.34 -11.24
N ALA A 57 -5.17 11.35 -11.91
CA ALA A 57 -6.36 10.64 -11.46
C ALA A 57 -6.13 9.13 -11.36
N ILE A 58 -5.40 8.55 -12.32
CA ILE A 58 -4.99 7.14 -12.30
C ILE A 58 -4.05 6.86 -11.12
N ALA A 59 -3.06 7.75 -10.88
CA ALA A 59 -2.13 7.62 -9.75
C ALA A 59 -2.86 7.59 -8.41
N TRP A 60 -3.73 8.56 -8.15
CA TRP A 60 -4.48 8.67 -6.90
C TRP A 60 -5.37 7.46 -6.66
N THR A 61 -6.06 6.99 -7.71
CA THR A 61 -6.87 5.77 -7.63
C THR A 61 -6.00 4.54 -7.36
N GLY A 62 -4.89 4.41 -8.05
CA GLY A 62 -3.93 3.31 -7.86
C GLY A 62 -3.37 3.28 -6.45
N TRP A 63 -2.99 4.43 -5.90
CA TRP A 63 -2.49 4.53 -4.52
C TRP A 63 -3.56 4.20 -3.50
N SER A 64 -4.80 4.64 -3.70
CA SER A 64 -5.92 4.27 -2.83
C SER A 64 -6.09 2.75 -2.78
N ILE A 65 -6.11 2.09 -3.93
CA ILE A 65 -6.23 0.62 -4.02
C ILE A 65 -5.03 -0.07 -3.36
N MET A 66 -3.81 0.45 -3.56
CA MET A 66 -2.60 -0.10 -2.95
C MET A 66 -2.66 -0.03 -1.41
N TYR A 67 -3.07 1.11 -0.84
CA TYR A 67 -3.19 1.26 0.62
C TYR A 67 -4.32 0.41 1.20
N LEU A 68 -5.43 0.24 0.48
CA LEU A 68 -6.47 -0.73 0.85
C LEU A 68 -5.90 -2.16 0.87
N GLY A 69 -5.07 -2.50 -0.09
CA GLY A 69 -4.35 -3.77 -0.12
C GLY A 69 -3.40 -3.95 1.07
N MET A 70 -2.66 -2.91 1.44
CA MET A 70 -1.80 -2.93 2.64
C MET A 70 -2.61 -3.07 3.93
N PHE A 71 -3.80 -2.45 4.02
CA PHE A 71 -4.72 -2.64 5.14
C PHE A 71 -5.13 -4.10 5.30
N PHE A 72 -5.60 -4.76 4.22
CA PHE A 72 -5.97 -6.18 4.27
C PHE A 72 -4.78 -7.08 4.60
N THR A 73 -3.61 -6.78 4.05
CA THR A 73 -2.37 -7.51 4.38
C THR A 73 -2.03 -7.36 5.86
N GLY A 74 -2.14 -6.16 6.42
CA GLY A 74 -1.92 -5.89 7.84
C GLY A 74 -2.90 -6.66 8.74
N LEU A 75 -4.19 -6.72 8.38
CA LEU A 75 -5.19 -7.57 9.06
C LEU A 75 -4.81 -9.05 9.00
N GLY A 76 -4.36 -9.53 7.83
CA GLY A 76 -3.88 -10.89 7.68
C GLY A 76 -2.69 -11.19 8.61
N TYR A 77 -1.77 -10.27 8.78
CA TYR A 77 -0.63 -10.42 9.68
C TYR A 77 -1.04 -10.43 11.16
N LEU A 78 -2.02 -9.61 11.55
CA LEU A 78 -2.58 -9.64 12.91
C LEU A 78 -3.16 -11.01 13.27
N CYS A 79 -3.80 -11.67 12.30
CA CYS A 79 -4.41 -12.96 12.51
C CYS A 79 -3.41 -14.14 12.50
N THR A 80 -2.19 -13.96 12.00
CA THR A 80 -1.20 -15.05 11.86
C THR A 80 -0.18 -15.09 12.99
N ASN A 81 -0.08 -14.04 13.82
CA ASN A 81 0.98 -13.85 14.81
C ASN A 81 2.42 -13.98 14.24
N LEU A 82 2.57 -13.81 12.93
CA LEU A 82 3.87 -13.89 12.26
C LEU A 82 4.77 -12.70 12.58
N PHE A 83 4.16 -11.56 12.85
CA PHE A 83 4.84 -10.34 13.27
C PHE A 83 4.30 -9.87 14.61
N PRO A 84 5.02 -9.02 15.34
CA PRO A 84 4.49 -8.38 16.54
C PRO A 84 3.15 -7.69 16.23
N ASN A 85 2.13 -7.94 17.06
CA ASN A 85 0.77 -7.42 16.82
C ASN A 85 0.72 -5.89 16.68
N TRP A 86 1.58 -5.18 17.43
CA TRP A 86 1.66 -3.73 17.33
C TRP A 86 2.11 -3.26 15.93
N LEU A 87 3.06 -3.98 15.31
CA LEU A 87 3.59 -3.64 13.99
C LEU A 87 2.57 -3.92 12.88
N SER A 88 1.89 -5.06 12.95
CA SER A 88 0.82 -5.43 12.02
C SER A 88 -0.40 -4.50 12.17
N GLY A 89 -0.72 -4.13 13.41
CA GLY A 89 -1.77 -3.16 13.73
C GLY A 89 -1.45 -1.77 13.20
N LEU A 90 -0.20 -1.32 13.36
CA LEU A 90 0.26 -0.04 12.84
C LEU A 90 0.21 0.02 11.32
N LEU A 91 0.66 -1.04 10.62
CA LEU A 91 0.53 -1.15 9.17
C LEU A 91 -0.93 -1.03 8.73
N SER A 92 -1.81 -1.82 9.37
CA SER A 92 -3.23 -1.83 9.02
C SER A 92 -3.86 -0.46 9.25
N LEU A 93 -3.67 0.13 10.43
CA LEU A 93 -4.26 1.42 10.77
C LEU A 93 -3.74 2.56 9.88
N ALA A 94 -2.43 2.68 9.73
CA ALA A 94 -1.83 3.73 8.91
C ALA A 94 -2.24 3.62 7.43
N SER A 95 -2.30 2.39 6.91
CA SER A 95 -2.76 2.15 5.53
C SER A 95 -4.25 2.44 5.36
N PHE A 96 -5.09 2.12 6.36
CA PHE A 96 -6.51 2.46 6.31
C PHE A 96 -6.75 3.97 6.34
N VAL A 97 -6.04 4.70 7.20
CA VAL A 97 -6.11 6.16 7.27
C VAL A 97 -5.69 6.77 5.93
N MET A 98 -4.60 6.28 5.35
CA MET A 98 -4.13 6.75 4.04
C MET A 98 -5.13 6.46 2.93
N PHE A 99 -5.69 5.25 2.89
CA PHE A 99 -6.75 4.89 1.94
C PHE A 99 -7.96 5.82 2.08
N ALA A 100 -8.47 6.01 3.31
CA ALA A 100 -9.63 6.86 3.56
C ALA A 100 -9.36 8.32 3.15
N TYR A 101 -8.16 8.82 3.42
CA TYR A 101 -7.74 10.16 3.05
C TYR A 101 -7.73 10.34 1.52
N LEU A 102 -7.11 9.41 0.80
CA LEU A 102 -7.01 9.44 -0.66
C LEU A 102 -8.36 9.20 -1.36
N ALA A 103 -9.27 8.43 -0.75
CA ALA A 103 -10.57 8.12 -1.33
C ALA A 103 -11.62 9.23 -1.11
N ILE A 104 -11.47 10.05 -0.08
CA ILE A 104 -12.45 11.08 0.29
C ILE A 104 -12.11 12.44 -0.35
N LEU A 105 -10.82 12.76 -0.48
CA LEU A 105 -10.37 14.06 -0.96
C LEU A 105 -10.31 14.11 -2.48
N SER A 106 -10.69 15.27 -3.03
CA SER A 106 -10.50 15.53 -4.46
C SER A 106 -9.01 15.76 -4.78
N PRO A 107 -8.58 15.55 -6.04
CA PRO A 107 -7.20 15.83 -6.46
C PRO A 107 -6.74 17.26 -6.15
N GLU A 108 -7.62 18.25 -6.26
CA GLU A 108 -7.31 19.64 -5.93
C GLU A 108 -7.06 19.85 -4.42
N GLN A 109 -7.84 19.20 -3.57
CA GLN A 109 -7.64 19.25 -2.12
C GLN A 109 -6.37 18.55 -1.71
N LEU A 110 -6.00 17.47 -2.40
CA LEU A 110 -4.77 16.73 -2.18
C LEU A 110 -3.54 17.54 -2.58
N SER A 111 -3.57 18.27 -3.69
CA SER A 111 -2.46 19.14 -4.11
C SER A 111 -2.21 20.29 -3.14
N ASN A 112 -3.25 20.80 -2.49
CA ASN A 112 -3.15 21.92 -1.56
C ASN A 112 -2.78 21.51 -0.12
N SER A 113 -3.14 20.31 0.32
CA SER A 113 -2.93 19.82 1.71
C SER A 113 -2.06 18.57 1.78
N GLY A 114 -1.68 18.00 0.64
CA GLY A 114 -1.04 16.70 0.55
C GLY A 114 0.30 16.61 1.29
N ASP A 115 1.11 17.64 1.22
CA ASP A 115 2.45 17.62 1.82
C ASP A 115 2.43 17.54 3.35
N SER A 116 1.41 18.08 3.99
CA SER A 116 1.35 18.12 5.46
C SER A 116 0.83 16.82 6.08
N ILE A 117 0.03 16.02 5.38
CA ILE A 117 -0.60 14.81 5.90
C ILE A 117 -0.14 13.56 5.12
N VAL A 118 -0.11 13.63 3.80
CA VAL A 118 0.23 12.48 2.96
C VAL A 118 1.69 12.08 3.15
N ALA A 119 2.61 13.05 3.17
CA ALA A 119 4.03 12.77 3.32
C ALA A 119 4.38 12.07 4.65
N PRO A 120 3.93 12.54 5.83
CA PRO A 120 4.17 11.83 7.09
C PRO A 120 3.56 10.42 7.14
N LEU A 121 2.35 10.24 6.61
CA LEU A 121 1.71 8.93 6.57
C LEU A 121 2.43 7.97 5.61
N TRP A 122 2.88 8.48 4.48
CA TRP A 122 3.69 7.72 3.52
C TRP A 122 5.02 7.28 4.13
N MET A 123 5.71 8.19 4.83
CA MET A 123 6.96 7.88 5.54
C MET A 123 6.72 6.83 6.64
N LEU A 124 5.64 6.95 7.41
CA LEU A 124 5.27 5.99 8.44
C LEU A 124 5.03 4.59 7.83
N ASN A 125 4.23 4.50 6.77
CA ASN A 125 3.99 3.23 6.09
C ASN A 125 5.30 2.62 5.55
N SER A 126 6.15 3.44 4.92
CA SER A 126 7.44 3.00 4.40
C SER A 126 8.35 2.46 5.50
N LEU A 127 8.41 3.14 6.65
CA LEU A 127 9.19 2.70 7.81
C LEU A 127 8.68 1.36 8.35
N VAL A 128 7.36 1.22 8.49
CA VAL A 128 6.73 -0.05 8.94
C VAL A 128 7.11 -1.20 7.99
N LEU A 129 7.09 -0.96 6.68
CA LEU A 129 7.47 -1.96 5.68
C LEU A 129 8.95 -2.36 5.76
N VAL A 130 9.84 -1.40 6.00
CA VAL A 130 11.27 -1.68 6.22
C VAL A 130 11.45 -2.57 7.46
N ILE A 131 10.78 -2.23 8.57
CA ILE A 131 10.86 -3.01 9.81
C ILE A 131 10.31 -4.43 9.57
N LEU A 132 9.18 -4.59 8.90
CA LEU A 132 8.64 -5.90 8.52
C LEU A 132 9.62 -6.70 7.67
N GLY A 133 10.30 -6.05 6.72
CA GLY A 133 11.36 -6.66 5.91
C GLY A 133 12.50 -7.20 6.76
N ILE A 134 12.98 -6.43 7.74
CA ILE A 134 14.03 -6.85 8.68
C ILE A 134 13.58 -8.07 9.50
N PHE A 135 12.35 -8.06 10.02
CA PHE A 135 11.81 -9.21 10.76
C PHE A 135 11.70 -10.47 9.90
N THR A 136 11.39 -10.30 8.61
CA THR A 136 11.31 -11.44 7.67
C THR A 136 12.67 -12.07 7.44
N ILE A 137 13.71 -11.26 7.20
CA ILE A 137 15.09 -11.73 6.99
C ILE A 137 15.60 -12.48 8.21
N ARG A 138 15.38 -11.95 9.42
CA ARG A 138 15.84 -12.58 10.67
C ARG A 138 15.14 -13.89 11.02
N ARG A 139 14.03 -14.23 10.37
CA ARG A 139 13.31 -15.49 10.60
C ARG A 139 13.70 -16.60 9.62
N THR A 140 14.40 -16.29 8.59
CA THR A 140 14.91 -17.26 7.58
C THR A 140 16.26 -17.85 7.96
N ASP A 141 16.92 -17.29 8.98
CA ASP A 141 18.14 -17.81 9.60
C ASP A 141 17.78 -18.66 10.86
#